data_dfc74a54114b748771b29384e6fdc6f9
#
_entry.id   dfc74a54114b748771b29384e6fdc6f9
#
_cell.length_a   1.000
_cell.length_b   1.000
_cell.length_c   1.000
_cell.angle_alpha   90.00
_cell.angle_beta   90.00
_cell.angle_gamma   90.00
#
_symmetry.space_group_name_H-M   'P 1'
#
loop_
_entity.id
_entity.type
_entity.pdbx_description
1 polymer ?
#
loop_
_entity_poly.entity_id
_entity_poly.type
_entity_poly.pdbx_seq_one_letter_code
_entity_poly.pdbx_strand_id
1 'polypeptide(L)'
;MNTVASKSPRRSGRVFLKMRLQAHGRAHNGRKFRETCETVVVNAHGALILLKHEIDDGEMLVLTHPETMEEQECRVVFLGEPAERQRVGVEFLTPAPRFWGLDLEEAPPTREAN
;
A
#
# COMPACT_ATOMS: atom_id res chain seq x y z
N MET A 1 -22.86 11.69 15.96
CA MET A 1 -22.17 11.71 15.86
C MET A 1 -21.65 11.85 15.86
N ASN A 2 -21.86 11.46 15.67
CA ASN A 2 -21.02 11.43 15.55
C ASN A 2 -20.62 11.43 15.22
N THR A 3 -20.70 11.14 14.92
CA THR A 3 -19.98 11.06 14.60
C THR A 3 -19.59 10.98 14.38
N VAL A 4 -19.80 10.81 14.19
CA VAL A 4 -19.08 10.62 13.90
C VAL A 4 -18.71 10.39 13.74
N ALA A 5 -18.83 10.21 13.49
CA ALA A 5 -18.23 9.93 13.21
C ALA A 5 -17.84 9.79 13.09
N SER A 6 -17.89 9.59 12.92
CA SER A 6 -17.24 9.34 12.69
C SER A 6 -16.73 9.22 12.75
N LYS A 7 -16.60 9.05 12.61
CA LYS A 7 -15.88 8.77 12.64
C LYS A 7 -15.34 8.44 12.27
N SER A 8 -15.39 8.12 11.95
CA SER A 8 -14.69 7.69 11.59
C SER A 8 -14.06 7.46 11.26
N PRO A 9 -13.76 7.27 10.60
CA PRO A 9 -12.97 6.86 10.41
C PRO A 9 -12.13 6.76 10.48
N ARG A 10 -11.90 6.65 10.34
CA ARG A 10 -11.06 6.57 10.63
C ARG A 10 -10.14 6.33 10.74
N ARG A 11 -10.03 5.98 11.01
CA ARG A 11 -9.12 5.57 11.29
C ARG A 11 -8.01 5.47 10.49
N SER A 12 -7.16 4.76 10.37
CA SER A 12 -6.17 4.89 9.36
C SER A 12 -6.89 5.10 8.05
N GLY A 13 -7.04 6.34 7.72
CA GLY A 13 -7.82 6.67 6.57
C GLY A 13 -7.15 6.22 5.30
N ARG A 14 -7.94 5.80 4.36
CA ARG A 14 -7.47 5.56 3.00
C ARG A 14 -7.31 6.91 2.33
N VAL A 15 -6.20 7.07 1.62
CA VAL A 15 -5.95 8.28 0.86
C VAL A 15 -5.79 7.88 -0.59
N PHE A 16 -6.55 8.50 -1.47
CA PHE A 16 -6.38 8.31 -2.90
C PHE A 16 -5.14 9.10 -3.29
N LEU A 17 -4.09 8.39 -3.66
CA LEU A 17 -2.80 9.00 -3.95
C LEU A 17 -2.20 8.30 -5.15
N LYS A 18 -1.86 9.09 -6.17
CA LYS A 18 -1.18 8.56 -7.34
C LYS A 18 0.29 8.89 -7.19
N MET A 19 1.07 7.91 -6.85
CA MET A 19 2.50 8.07 -6.65
C MET A 19 3.22 6.97 -7.42
N ARG A 20 4.31 7.31 -8.08
CA ARG A 20 5.16 6.33 -8.72
C ARG A 20 6.20 5.86 -7.72
N LEU A 21 6.44 4.56 -7.71
CA LEU A 21 7.49 3.99 -6.89
C LEU A 21 7.97 2.69 -7.52
N GLN A 22 9.08 2.19 -7.01
CA GLN A 22 9.64 0.94 -7.52
C GLN A 22 9.06 -0.22 -6.73
N ALA A 23 8.66 -1.25 -7.46
CA ALA A 23 8.27 -2.51 -6.84
C ALA A 23 9.21 -3.59 -7.35
N HIS A 24 9.72 -4.43 -6.45
CA HIS A 24 10.50 -5.55 -6.91
C HIS A 24 10.19 -6.78 -6.06
N GLY A 25 10.36 -7.93 -6.69
CA GLY A 25 10.03 -9.20 -6.08
C GLY A 25 10.11 -10.29 -7.11
N ARG A 26 9.31 -11.33 -6.93
CA ARG A 26 9.31 -12.48 -7.81
C ARG A 26 7.95 -12.57 -8.49
N ALA A 27 7.94 -12.64 -9.80
CA ALA A 27 6.73 -12.73 -10.59
C ALA A 27 6.19 -14.15 -10.59
N HIS A 28 4.98 -14.31 -11.11
CA HIS A 28 4.32 -15.62 -11.20
C HIS A 28 5.18 -16.65 -11.90
N ASN A 29 5.95 -16.25 -12.91
CA ASN A 29 6.80 -17.18 -13.66
C ASN A 29 8.09 -17.55 -12.90
N GLY A 30 8.24 -17.10 -11.66
CA GLY A 30 9.39 -17.41 -10.84
C GLY A 30 10.58 -16.49 -11.02
N ARG A 31 10.51 -15.57 -11.96
CA ARG A 31 11.63 -14.65 -12.24
C ARG A 31 11.53 -13.41 -11.37
N LYS A 32 12.67 -12.92 -10.94
CA LYS A 32 12.72 -11.64 -10.25
C LYS A 32 12.38 -10.53 -11.21
N PHE A 33 11.71 -9.50 -10.72
CA PHE A 33 11.38 -8.35 -11.53
C PHE A 33 11.55 -7.07 -10.73
N ARG A 34 11.65 -5.98 -11.46
CA ARG A 34 11.64 -4.63 -10.91
C ARG A 34 10.80 -3.79 -11.85
N GLU A 35 9.89 -3.05 -11.29
CA GLU A 35 8.94 -2.29 -12.09
C GLU A 35 8.60 -0.98 -11.41
N THR A 36 8.49 0.10 -12.19
CA THR A 36 7.92 1.34 -11.68
C THR A 36 6.41 1.18 -11.72
N CYS A 37 5.78 1.23 -10.57
CA CYS A 37 4.34 1.07 -10.45
C CYS A 37 3.71 2.34 -9.92
N GLU A 38 2.38 2.38 -9.92
CA GLU A 38 1.64 3.52 -9.39
C GLU A 38 0.72 3.05 -8.28
N THR A 39 0.55 3.90 -7.27
CA THR A 39 -0.44 3.65 -6.23
C THR A 39 -1.80 4.16 -6.68
N VAL A 40 -2.84 3.58 -6.09
CA VAL A 40 -4.22 4.04 -6.26
C VAL A 40 -4.74 4.55 -4.93
N VAL A 41 -4.54 3.76 -3.88
CA VAL A 41 -4.98 4.07 -2.53
C VAL A 41 -3.85 3.68 -1.60
N VAL A 42 -3.59 4.48 -0.58
CA VAL A 42 -2.55 4.19 0.40
C VAL A 42 -3.09 4.37 1.80
N ASN A 43 -2.48 3.68 2.76
CA ASN A 43 -2.69 3.96 4.17
C ASN A 43 -1.45 3.51 4.94
N ALA A 44 -1.52 3.59 6.28
CA ALA A 44 -0.37 3.28 7.13
C ALA A 44 0.05 1.82 7.02
N HIS A 45 -0.85 0.95 6.60
CA HIS A 45 -0.62 -0.50 6.60
C HIS A 45 -0.35 -1.08 5.22
N GLY A 46 -0.45 -0.28 4.17
CA GLY A 46 -0.22 -0.81 2.84
C GLY A 46 -0.79 0.06 1.74
N ALA A 47 -1.11 -0.56 0.62
CA ALA A 47 -1.57 0.19 -0.55
C ALA A 47 -2.24 -0.73 -1.56
N LEU A 48 -2.99 -0.10 -2.44
CA LEU A 48 -3.43 -0.73 -3.68
C LEU A 48 -2.58 -0.14 -4.79
N ILE A 49 -1.89 -0.98 -5.53
CA ILE A 49 -0.97 -0.55 -6.59
C ILE A 49 -1.36 -1.21 -7.90
N LEU A 50 -0.80 -0.69 -8.99
CA LEU A 50 -1.02 -1.23 -10.33
C LEU A 50 0.28 -1.82 -10.81
N LEU A 51 0.26 -3.12 -11.15
CA LEU A 51 1.45 -3.83 -11.61
C LEU A 51 1.21 -4.43 -12.99
N LYS A 52 2.23 -4.34 -13.85
CA LYS A 52 2.21 -5.04 -15.13
C LYS A 52 2.63 -6.49 -14.98
N HIS A 53 3.62 -6.75 -14.11
CA HIS A 53 4.06 -8.11 -13.87
C HIS A 53 3.01 -8.88 -13.12
N GLU A 54 2.77 -10.10 -13.54
CA GLU A 54 1.82 -10.98 -12.87
C GLU A 54 2.48 -11.52 -11.60
N ILE A 55 1.77 -11.42 -10.48
CA ILE A 55 2.31 -11.84 -9.19
C ILE A 55 1.26 -12.67 -8.48
N ASP A 56 1.70 -13.54 -7.58
CA ASP A 56 0.79 -14.44 -6.88
C ASP A 56 0.37 -13.86 -5.54
N ASP A 57 -0.81 -14.26 -5.11
CA ASP A 57 -1.29 -13.96 -3.77
C ASP A 57 -0.31 -14.51 -2.75
N GLY A 58 -0.03 -13.74 -1.70
CA GLY A 58 0.90 -14.18 -0.66
C GLY A 58 2.35 -13.90 -0.96
N GLU A 59 2.67 -13.49 -2.19
CA GLU A 59 4.06 -13.25 -2.57
C GLU A 59 4.58 -11.99 -1.89
N MET A 60 5.88 -11.97 -1.64
CA MET A 60 6.52 -10.82 -1.01
C MET A 60 6.97 -9.83 -2.07
N LEU A 61 6.81 -8.55 -1.76
CA LEU A 61 7.28 -7.45 -2.58
C LEU A 61 8.03 -6.46 -1.72
N VAL A 62 8.95 -5.73 -2.34
CA VAL A 62 9.58 -4.58 -1.70
C VAL A 62 9.19 -3.35 -2.50
N LEU A 63 8.66 -2.36 -1.82
CA LEU A 63 8.35 -1.06 -2.41
C LEU A 63 9.42 -0.07 -2.00
N THR A 64 9.96 0.67 -2.96
CA THR A 64 11.01 1.65 -2.71
C THR A 64 10.50 3.04 -3.08
N HIS A 65 10.53 3.95 -2.14
CA HIS A 65 10.15 5.34 -2.37
C HIS A 65 11.18 6.01 -3.26
N PRO A 66 10.78 6.71 -4.32
CA PRO A 66 11.75 7.21 -5.30
C PRO A 66 12.63 8.35 -4.76
N GLU A 67 12.15 9.10 -3.77
CA GLU A 67 12.90 10.23 -3.27
C GLU A 67 13.71 9.90 -2.03
N THR A 68 13.10 9.21 -1.07
CA THR A 68 13.78 8.90 0.18
C THR A 68 14.61 7.64 0.07
N MET A 69 14.33 6.80 -0.92
CA MET A 69 14.94 5.47 -1.10
C MET A 69 14.60 4.53 0.04
N GLU A 70 13.64 4.90 0.86
CA GLU A 70 13.16 4.02 1.92
C GLU A 70 12.47 2.81 1.31
N GLU A 71 12.70 1.63 1.89
CA GLU A 71 12.11 0.38 1.42
C GLU A 71 11.14 -0.16 2.45
N GLN A 72 10.05 -0.75 1.96
CA GLN A 72 9.10 -1.43 2.81
C GLN A 72 8.78 -2.79 2.23
N GLU A 73 8.95 -3.80 3.07
CA GLU A 73 8.55 -5.16 2.69
C GLU A 73 7.07 -5.31 2.88
N CYS A 74 6.44 -5.94 1.90
CA CYS A 74 5.00 -6.15 1.95
C CYS A 74 4.65 -7.52 1.40
N ARG A 75 3.43 -7.92 1.69
CA ARG A 75 2.86 -9.17 1.20
C ARG A 75 1.65 -8.84 0.33
N VAL A 76 1.53 -9.57 -0.77
CA VAL A 76 0.36 -9.46 -1.64
C VAL A 76 -0.82 -10.10 -0.91
N VAL A 77 -1.88 -9.34 -0.69
CA VAL A 77 -3.07 -9.82 0.02
C VAL A 77 -4.33 -9.72 -0.83
N PHE A 78 -4.24 -9.12 -2.01
CA PHE A 78 -5.39 -8.98 -2.90
C PHE A 78 -4.91 -8.89 -4.33
N LEU A 79 -5.59 -9.60 -5.21
CA LEU A 79 -5.36 -9.51 -6.65
C LEU A 79 -6.67 -9.15 -7.32
N GLY A 80 -6.68 -8.07 -8.06
CA GLY A 80 -7.82 -7.69 -8.87
C GLY A 80 -7.89 -8.56 -10.12
N GLU A 81 -8.82 -8.21 -10.99
CA GLU A 81 -8.99 -8.98 -12.20
C GLU A 81 -7.80 -8.75 -13.15
N PRO A 82 -7.46 -9.76 -13.95
CA PRO A 82 -6.36 -9.61 -14.90
C PRO A 82 -6.59 -8.43 -15.82
N ALA A 83 -5.53 -7.66 -16.06
CA ALA A 83 -5.56 -6.47 -16.87
C ALA A 83 -4.14 -6.17 -17.28
N GLU A 84 -3.97 -5.23 -18.20
CA GLU A 84 -2.62 -4.80 -18.59
C GLU A 84 -1.86 -4.33 -17.35
N ARG A 85 -2.52 -3.59 -16.48
CA ARG A 85 -1.97 -3.25 -15.16
C ARG A 85 -3.00 -3.73 -14.14
N GLN A 86 -2.64 -4.77 -13.42
CA GLN A 86 -3.54 -5.42 -12.48
C GLN A 86 -3.49 -4.68 -11.14
N ARG A 87 -4.64 -4.56 -10.50
CA ARG A 87 -4.69 -4.04 -9.15
C ARG A 87 -4.16 -5.09 -8.20
N VAL A 88 -3.23 -4.67 -7.34
CA VAL A 88 -2.61 -5.56 -6.38
C VAL A 88 -2.63 -4.86 -5.03
N GLY A 89 -3.29 -5.48 -4.07
CA GLY A 89 -3.30 -4.98 -2.70
C GLY A 89 -2.13 -5.56 -1.95
N VAL A 90 -1.36 -4.70 -1.28
CA VAL A 90 -0.22 -5.13 -0.51
C VAL A 90 -0.35 -4.63 0.91
N GLU A 91 0.14 -5.45 1.85
CA GLU A 91 0.14 -5.12 3.26
C GLU A 91 1.58 -5.07 3.74
N PHE A 92 1.96 -3.96 4.38
CA PHE A 92 3.30 -3.84 4.96
C PHE A 92 3.47 -4.85 6.08
N LEU A 93 4.65 -5.43 6.19
CA LEU A 93 4.95 -6.33 7.32
C LEU A 93 4.99 -5.56 8.62
N THR A 94 5.39 -4.30 8.56
CA THR A 94 5.40 -3.40 9.71
C THR A 94 4.74 -2.10 9.26
N PRO A 95 3.76 -1.58 10.02
CA PRO A 95 3.12 -0.34 9.61
C PRO A 95 4.13 0.78 9.38
N ALA A 96 3.90 1.58 8.35
CA ALA A 96 4.81 2.65 7.97
C ALA A 96 3.98 3.89 7.61
N PRO A 97 3.44 4.60 8.63
CA PRO A 97 2.48 5.68 8.39
C PRO A 97 3.06 6.86 7.63
N ARG A 98 4.39 7.00 7.60
CA ARG A 98 4.99 8.15 6.92
C ARG A 98 5.72 7.78 5.63
N PHE A 99 5.64 6.51 5.25
CA PHE A 99 6.33 6.05 4.03
C PHE A 99 5.89 6.85 2.81
N TRP A 100 4.62 7.24 2.78
CA TRP A 100 4.04 7.90 1.60
C TRP A 100 4.30 9.39 1.55
N GLY A 101 5.01 9.95 2.54
CA GLY A 101 5.22 11.37 2.61
C GLY A 101 4.07 12.13 3.24
N LEU A 102 3.09 11.41 3.73
CA LEU A 102 1.94 11.95 4.42
C LEU A 102 1.92 11.37 5.83
N ASP A 103 1.26 12.06 6.74
CA ASP A 103 1.09 11.52 8.09
C ASP A 103 -0.21 10.74 8.11
N LEU A 104 -0.09 9.42 7.99
CA LEU A 104 -1.24 8.53 7.91
C LEU A 104 -1.41 7.73 9.19
N GLU A 105 -0.89 8.22 10.30
CA GLU A 105 -1.08 7.55 11.58
C GLU A 105 -2.56 7.43 11.88
N GLU A 106 -2.91 6.33 12.50
CA GLU A 106 -4.26 6.17 12.96
C GLU A 106 -4.54 7.20 14.03
N ALA A 107 -5.75 7.73 14.00
CA ALA A 107 -6.16 8.67 15.01
C ALA A 107 -5.89 8.06 16.38
N PRO A 108 -5.35 8.85 17.32
CA PRO A 108 -5.18 8.32 18.68
C PRO A 108 -6.52 7.86 19.18
N PRO A 109 -6.52 6.87 19.87
CA PRO A 109 -7.75 6.35 20.42
C PRO A 109 -8.41 7.35 21.33
N THR A 110 -8.29 8.33 20.88
CA THR A 110 -8.53 9.07 21.35
C THR A 110 -8.89 9.58 21.78
N ARG A 111 -8.95 9.83 21.82
CA ARG A 111 -9.10 10.28 21.89
C ARG A 111 -9.81 10.43 21.86
N GLU A 112 -10.21 10.12 21.94
CA GLU A 112 -10.74 10.18 21.74
C GLU A 112 -11.20 10.02 21.89
N ALA A 113 -11.31 9.99 22.27
CA ALA A 113 -11.60 9.77 22.27
C ALA A 113 -12.06 9.69 22.33
N ASN A 114 -12.25 9.64 22.51
CA ASN A 114 -12.40 9.43 22.42
C ASN A 114 -12.53 9.38 22.58
#